data_d5265427c9b76796f5e6e2176542f443
#
_entry.id   d5265427c9b76796f5e6e2176542f443
#
_cell.length_a   1.000
_cell.length_b   1.000
_cell.length_c   1.000
_cell.angle_alpha   90.00
_cell.angle_beta   90.00
_cell.angle_gamma   90.00
#
_symmetry.space_group_name_H-M   'P 1'
#
loop_
_entity.id
_entity.type
_entity.pdbx_description
1 polymer ?
#
loop_
_entity_poly.entity_id
_entity_poly.type
_entity_poly.pdbx_seq_one_letter_code
_entity_poly.pdbx_strand_id
1 'polypeptide(L)' 'MPDLVQVLQKDERPVLRGTAAWAIGKIGTDGAVEILIAAKKTEQDEEVLAEIDKGLAMINH' A
#
# COMPACT_ATOMS: atom_id res chain seq x y z
N MET A 1 12.72 10.27 8.36
CA MET A 1 12.13 9.63 7.17
C MET A 1 10.67 9.34 7.39
N PRO A 2 9.82 9.58 6.41
CA PRO A 2 8.41 9.25 6.57
C PRO A 2 8.23 7.73 6.65
N ASP A 3 7.33 7.33 7.53
CA ASP A 3 6.94 5.94 7.67
C ASP A 3 6.01 5.57 6.52
N LEU A 4 6.37 4.58 5.71
CA LEU A 4 5.58 4.17 4.56
C LEU A 4 4.17 3.74 4.95
N VAL A 5 4.02 3.07 6.08
CA VAL A 5 2.71 2.66 6.57
C VAL A 5 1.86 3.89 6.87
N GLN A 6 2.44 4.89 7.50
CA GLN A 6 1.73 6.12 7.84
C GLN A 6 1.34 6.89 6.57
N VAL A 7 2.22 6.96 5.58
CA VAL A 7 1.93 7.58 4.30
C VAL A 7 0.77 6.85 3.63
N LEU A 8 0.80 5.54 3.58
CA LEU A 8 -0.25 4.74 2.97
C LEU A 8 -1.62 4.97 3.64
N GLN A 9 -1.64 5.08 4.95
CA GLN A 9 -2.89 5.18 5.70
C GLN A 9 -3.42 6.60 5.86
N LYS A 10 -2.54 7.59 5.91
CA LYS A 10 -2.92 8.94 6.35
C LYS A 10 -2.59 10.06 5.40
N ASP A 11 -1.75 9.85 4.40
CA ASP A 11 -1.39 10.93 3.47
C ASP A 11 -2.61 11.30 2.64
N GLU A 12 -2.85 12.61 2.49
CA GLU A 12 -3.98 13.11 1.73
C GLU A 12 -3.80 12.96 0.21
N ARG A 13 -2.57 12.77 -0.24
CA ARG A 13 -2.25 12.71 -1.67
C ARG A 13 -2.33 11.27 -2.17
N PRO A 14 -3.29 10.96 -3.06
CA PRO A 14 -3.44 9.59 -3.56
C PRO A 14 -2.17 9.05 -4.23
N VAL A 15 -1.44 9.90 -4.95
CA VAL A 15 -0.21 9.49 -5.62
C VAL A 15 0.80 8.94 -4.62
N LEU A 16 0.95 9.61 -3.46
CA LEU A 16 1.88 9.16 -2.44
C LEU A 16 1.40 7.90 -1.74
N ARG A 17 0.09 7.79 -1.52
CA ARG A 17 -0.46 6.54 -0.96
C ARG A 17 -0.20 5.36 -1.89
N GLY A 18 -0.41 5.55 -3.20
CA GLY A 18 -0.13 4.51 -4.18
C GLY A 18 1.34 4.12 -4.23
N THR A 19 2.22 5.12 -4.19
CA THR A 19 3.66 4.87 -4.16
C THR A 19 4.06 4.09 -2.91
N ALA A 20 3.50 4.46 -1.76
CA ALA A 20 3.77 3.74 -0.52
C ALA A 20 3.29 2.29 -0.59
N ALA A 21 2.11 2.05 -1.16
CA ALA A 21 1.59 0.69 -1.33
C ALA A 21 2.52 -0.14 -2.21
N TRP A 22 2.98 0.43 -3.32
CA TRP A 22 3.92 -0.25 -4.21
C TRP A 22 5.23 -0.57 -3.50
N ALA A 23 5.77 0.39 -2.76
CA ALA A 23 7.03 0.20 -2.05
C ALA A 23 6.91 -0.89 -0.99
N ILE A 24 5.81 -0.90 -0.23
CA ILE A 24 5.55 -1.92 0.78
C ILE A 24 5.47 -3.30 0.12
N GLY A 25 4.78 -3.40 -1.01
CA GLY A 25 4.67 -4.64 -1.76
C GLY A 25 6.01 -5.12 -2.27
N LYS A 26 6.84 -4.21 -2.74
CA LYS A 26 8.17 -4.55 -3.27
C LYS A 26 9.12 -5.01 -2.17
N ILE A 27 9.04 -4.40 -0.98
CA ILE A 27 9.84 -4.83 0.17
C ILE A 27 9.43 -6.23 0.60
N GLY A 28 8.12 -6.51 0.62
CA GLY A 28 7.61 -7.87 0.84
C GLY A 28 7.95 -8.48 2.19
N THR A 29 8.15 -7.67 3.23
CA THR A 29 8.48 -8.17 4.55
C THR A 29 7.26 -8.79 5.23
N ASP A 30 7.51 -9.54 6.31
CA ASP A 30 6.44 -10.10 7.13
C ASP A 30 5.51 -8.98 7.59
N GLY A 31 4.22 -9.18 7.43
CA GLY A 31 3.25 -8.17 7.77
C GLY A 31 2.88 -7.23 6.63
N ALA A 32 3.65 -7.19 5.53
CA ALA A 32 3.32 -6.34 4.39
C ALA A 32 1.95 -6.68 3.81
N VAL A 33 1.61 -7.96 3.71
CA VAL A 33 0.30 -8.41 3.23
C VAL A 33 -0.80 -7.86 4.11
N GLU A 34 -0.65 -7.96 5.42
CA GLU A 34 -1.66 -7.47 6.37
C GLU A 34 -1.84 -5.97 6.29
N ILE A 35 -0.73 -5.23 6.14
CA ILE A 35 -0.76 -3.77 5.99
C ILE A 35 -1.52 -3.40 4.72
N LEU A 36 -1.23 -4.05 3.60
CA LEU A 36 -1.88 -3.76 2.33
C LEU A 36 -3.37 -4.12 2.37
N ILE A 37 -3.72 -5.25 2.97
CA ILE A 37 -5.12 -5.65 3.12
C ILE A 37 -5.89 -4.64 3.97
N ALA A 38 -5.30 -4.21 5.08
CA ALA A 38 -5.93 -3.20 5.93
C ALA A 38 -6.14 -1.89 5.19
N ALA A 39 -5.14 -1.45 4.42
CA ALA A 39 -5.26 -0.24 3.62
C ALA A 39 -6.36 -0.36 2.57
N LYS A 40 -6.49 -1.53 1.95
CA LYS A 40 -7.51 -1.78 0.93
C LYS A 40 -8.93 -1.60 1.49
N LYS A 41 -9.15 -1.96 2.74
CA LYS A 41 -10.47 -1.84 3.36
C LYS A 41 -10.93 -0.40 3.52
N THR A 42 -10.01 0.53 3.70
CA THR A 42 -10.34 1.93 3.95
C THR A 42 -10.07 2.84 2.74
N GLU A 43 -9.31 2.36 1.76
CA GLU A 43 -8.96 3.17 0.59
C GLU A 43 -10.14 3.32 -0.36
N GLN A 44 -10.35 4.54 -0.83
CA GLN A 44 -11.46 4.86 -1.75
C GLN A 44 -10.97 5.25 -3.14
N ASP A 45 -9.69 5.57 -3.29
CA ASP A 45 -9.14 5.97 -4.58
C ASP A 45 -8.81 4.75 -5.41
N GLU A 46 -9.36 4.67 -6.63
CA GLU A 46 -9.19 3.50 -7.49
C GLU A 46 -7.74 3.28 -7.90
N GLU A 47 -6.97 4.35 -8.11
CA GLU A 47 -5.55 4.21 -8.48
C GLU A 47 -4.75 3.64 -7.32
N VAL A 48 -5.05 4.08 -6.10
CA VAL A 48 -4.40 3.54 -4.91
C VAL A 48 -4.76 2.08 -4.71
N LEU A 49 -6.03 1.74 -4.90
CA LEU A 49 -6.48 0.35 -4.83
C LEU A 49 -5.74 -0.53 -5.83
N ALA A 50 -5.53 -0.03 -7.05
CA ALA A 50 -4.78 -0.77 -8.06
C ALA A 50 -3.33 -1.00 -7.63
N GLU A 51 -2.70 0.00 -7.03
CA GLU A 51 -1.33 -0.14 -6.54
C GLU A 51 -1.25 -1.12 -5.36
N ILE A 52 -2.25 -1.11 -4.48
CA ILE A 52 -2.34 -2.07 -3.38
C ILE A 52 -2.45 -3.49 -3.94
N ASP A 53 -3.30 -3.70 -4.93
CA ASP A 53 -3.47 -5.00 -5.57
C ASP A 53 -2.18 -5.47 -6.24
N LYS A 54 -1.46 -4.57 -6.91
CA LYS A 54 -0.16 -4.89 -7.50
C LYS A 54 0.85 -5.29 -6.43
N GLY A 55 0.87 -4.56 -5.31
CA GLY A 55 1.75 -4.88 -4.20
C GLY A 55 1.47 -6.27 -3.63
N LEU A 56 0.18 -6.59 -3.45
CA LEU A 56 -0.22 -7.91 -2.98
C LEU A 56 0.18 -9.01 -3.95
N ALA A 57 0.04 -8.76 -5.25
CA ALA A 57 0.43 -9.73 -6.27
C ALA A 57 1.95 -9.99 -6.27
N MET A 58 2.75 -8.96 -6.01
CA MET A 58 4.20 -9.11 -5.92
C MET A 58 4.64 -9.99 -4.75
N ILE A 59 3.91 -9.93 -3.64
CA ILE A 59 4.23 -10.72 -2.45
C ILE A 59 3.72 -12.15 -2.61
N ASN A 60 2.59 -12.29 -3.26
CA ASN A 60 1.79 -13.51 -3.23
C ASN A 60 1.82 -14.22 -4.59
N HIS A 61 2.99 -14.76 -4.91
CA HIS A 61 3.06 -15.60 -6.10
C HIS A 61 3.48 -17.01 -5.85
#